data_2f0a7c50f1f4b501b29d9956331aea15
#
_entry.id   2f0a7c50f1f4b501b29d9956331aea15
#
_cell.length_a   1.000
_cell.length_b   1.000
_cell.length_c   1.000
_cell.angle_alpha   90.00
_cell.angle_beta   90.00
_cell.angle_gamma   90.00
#
_symmetry.space_group_name_H-M   'P 1'
#
loop_
_entity.id
_entity.type
_entity.pdbx_description
1 polymer ?
#
loop_
_entity_poly.entity_id
_entity_poly.type
_entity_poly.pdbx_seq_one_letter_code
_entity_poly.pdbx_strand_id
1 'polypeptide(L)'
;MNEDLLIKEMVEQVCLSLALRGSNRDPTNRFALTILNNTVEIILKFYAASHGLLKGSEVNSQEAFVSILDKIKDQNKIANHEKRDITKYHKILVEFHIKDNFMIEDNVIDEYVILAKILLARLYDYRASKIEWEKMIEEVRRHA
;
A
#
# COMPACT_ATOMS: atom_id res chain seq x y z
N MET A 1 -14.68 -6.47 -12.83
CA MET A 1 -13.32 -5.98 -13.09
C MET A 1 -12.37 -7.17 -13.21
N ASN A 2 -11.47 -7.14 -14.16
CA ASN A 2 -10.47 -8.18 -14.33
C ASN A 2 -9.45 -8.10 -13.18
N GLU A 3 -9.32 -9.16 -12.40
CA GLU A 3 -8.39 -9.22 -11.27
C GLU A 3 -6.93 -9.05 -11.71
N ASP A 4 -6.55 -9.64 -12.85
CA ASP A 4 -5.18 -9.52 -13.37
C ASP A 4 -4.82 -8.07 -13.70
N LEU A 5 -5.74 -7.31 -14.27
CA LEU A 5 -5.54 -5.89 -14.53
C LEU A 5 -5.41 -5.09 -13.24
N LEU A 6 -6.23 -5.41 -12.26
CA LEU A 6 -6.18 -4.76 -10.94
C LEU A 6 -4.84 -5.01 -10.25
N ILE A 7 -4.37 -6.26 -10.26
CA ILE A 7 -3.06 -6.61 -9.69
C ILE A 7 -1.96 -5.82 -10.39
N LYS A 8 -2.01 -5.75 -11.71
CA LYS A 8 -1.02 -4.99 -12.49
C LYS A 8 -1.00 -3.52 -12.07
N GLU A 9 -2.16 -2.90 -11.90
CA GLU A 9 -2.25 -1.52 -11.47
C GLU A 9 -1.70 -1.31 -10.06
N MET A 10 -2.01 -2.21 -9.13
CA MET A 10 -1.47 -2.14 -7.78
C MET A 10 0.05 -2.27 -7.75
N VAL A 11 0.59 -3.20 -8.55
CA VAL A 11 2.04 -3.40 -8.69
C VAL A 11 2.71 -2.15 -9.27
N GLU A 12 2.12 -1.55 -10.31
CA GLU A 12 2.63 -0.32 -10.89
C GLU A 12 2.66 0.82 -9.88
N GLN A 13 1.65 0.93 -9.02
CA GLN A 13 1.60 1.97 -7.98
C GLN A 13 2.69 1.75 -6.92
N VAL A 14 2.96 0.52 -6.53
CA VAL A 14 4.06 0.21 -5.62
C VAL A 14 5.39 0.63 -6.25
N CYS A 15 5.59 0.31 -7.53
CA CYS A 15 6.79 0.69 -8.27
C CYS A 15 6.92 2.21 -8.38
N LEU A 16 5.81 2.93 -8.61
CA LEU A 16 5.81 4.38 -8.66
C LEU A 16 6.22 4.99 -7.33
N SER A 17 5.74 4.44 -6.21
CA SER A 17 6.15 4.88 -4.89
C SER A 17 7.67 4.78 -4.70
N LEU A 18 8.24 3.66 -5.13
CA LEU A 18 9.69 3.46 -5.05
C LEU A 18 10.47 4.37 -6.01
N ALA A 19 9.91 4.64 -7.18
CA ALA A 19 10.53 5.56 -8.15
C ALA A 19 10.54 7.01 -7.62
N LEU A 20 9.50 7.39 -6.87
CA LEU A 20 9.40 8.73 -6.27
C LEU A 20 10.20 8.86 -4.98
N ARG A 21 10.56 7.75 -4.36
CA ARG A 21 11.36 7.77 -3.15
C ARG A 21 12.69 8.46 -3.43
N GLY A 22 12.97 9.49 -2.68
CA GLY A 22 14.22 10.22 -2.78
C GLY A 22 14.99 10.15 -1.47
N SER A 23 16.24 10.59 -1.45
CA SER A 23 17.09 10.52 -0.26
C SER A 23 16.61 11.48 0.83
N ASN A 24 15.57 11.08 1.56
CA ASN A 24 14.91 11.86 2.60
C ASN A 24 14.42 13.23 2.11
N ARG A 25 14.02 13.31 0.85
CA ARG A 25 13.54 14.55 0.25
C ARG A 25 12.04 14.70 0.43
N ASP A 26 11.67 15.80 1.04
CA ASP A 26 10.31 16.28 1.05
C ASP A 26 10.17 17.32 -0.08
N PRO A 27 9.10 17.34 -0.88
CA PRO A 27 7.85 16.57 -0.71
C PRO A 27 7.80 15.22 -1.43
N THR A 28 8.88 14.76 -2.05
CA THR A 28 8.88 13.54 -2.85
C THR A 28 8.46 12.31 -2.03
N ASN A 29 8.98 12.18 -0.81
CA ASN A 29 8.61 11.07 0.07
C ASN A 29 7.17 11.17 0.58
N ARG A 30 6.61 12.37 0.67
CA ARG A 30 5.19 12.56 1.00
C ARG A 30 4.30 12.01 -0.12
N PHE A 31 4.65 12.28 -1.37
CA PHE A 31 3.93 11.75 -2.53
C PHE A 31 4.07 10.23 -2.58
N ALA A 32 5.27 9.72 -2.37
CA ALA A 32 5.51 8.28 -2.33
C ALA A 32 4.65 7.60 -1.26
N LEU A 33 4.61 8.13 -0.05
CA LEU A 33 3.81 7.58 1.03
C LEU A 33 2.31 7.66 0.72
N THR A 34 1.85 8.76 0.14
CA THR A 34 0.45 8.95 -0.24
C THR A 34 0.02 7.88 -1.25
N ILE A 35 0.80 7.69 -2.30
CA ILE A 35 0.51 6.69 -3.33
C ILE A 35 0.51 5.29 -2.71
N LEU A 36 1.51 4.99 -1.91
CA LEU A 36 1.66 3.68 -1.28
C LEU A 36 0.51 3.38 -0.31
N ASN A 37 0.12 4.36 0.51
CA ASN A 37 -1.00 4.19 1.43
C ASN A 37 -2.31 3.95 0.68
N ASN A 38 -2.56 4.70 -0.39
CA ASN A 38 -3.74 4.49 -1.23
C ASN A 38 -3.71 3.10 -1.86
N THR A 39 -2.56 2.64 -2.30
CA THR A 39 -2.41 1.31 -2.89
C THR A 39 -2.70 0.21 -1.88
N VAL A 40 -2.15 0.30 -0.67
CA VAL A 40 -2.41 -0.69 0.39
C VAL A 40 -3.90 -0.70 0.75
N GLU A 41 -4.52 0.47 0.82
CA GLU A 41 -5.95 0.57 1.07
C GLU A 41 -6.77 -0.14 -0.01
N ILE A 42 -6.40 0.04 -1.27
CA ILE A 42 -7.05 -0.64 -2.41
C ILE A 42 -6.83 -2.14 -2.34
N ILE A 43 -5.61 -2.60 -2.07
CA ILE A 43 -5.28 -4.02 -1.90
C ILE A 43 -6.23 -4.67 -0.89
N LEU A 44 -6.40 -4.04 0.25
CA LEU A 44 -7.23 -4.57 1.34
C LEU A 44 -8.72 -4.49 1.03
N LYS A 45 -9.19 -3.37 0.49
CA LYS A 45 -10.61 -3.17 0.19
C LYS A 45 -11.12 -4.09 -0.90
N PHE A 46 -10.37 -4.26 -1.98
CA PHE A 46 -10.77 -5.16 -3.05
C PHE A 46 -10.76 -6.61 -2.60
N TYR A 47 -9.78 -6.99 -1.79
CA TYR A 47 -9.76 -8.32 -1.20
C TYR A 47 -11.00 -8.55 -0.35
N ALA A 48 -11.32 -7.61 0.53
CA ALA A 48 -12.49 -7.70 1.41
C ALA A 48 -13.79 -7.78 0.61
N ALA A 49 -13.93 -6.94 -0.42
CA ALA A 49 -15.13 -6.94 -1.26
C ALA A 49 -15.31 -8.26 -2.01
N SER A 50 -14.23 -8.81 -2.58
CA SER A 50 -14.30 -10.06 -3.34
C SER A 50 -14.53 -11.29 -2.47
N HIS A 51 -14.28 -11.19 -1.16
CA HIS A 51 -14.49 -12.29 -0.20
C HIS A 51 -15.72 -12.06 0.70
N GLY A 52 -16.59 -11.12 0.34
CA GLY A 52 -17.82 -10.88 1.07
C GLY A 52 -17.67 -10.23 2.44
N LEU A 53 -16.49 -9.67 2.73
CA LEU A 53 -16.21 -9.02 4.01
C LEU A 53 -16.65 -7.56 4.05
N LEU A 54 -16.96 -6.98 2.88
CA LEU A 54 -17.26 -5.57 2.72
C LEU A 54 -18.40 -5.41 1.75
N LYS A 55 -19.39 -4.60 2.10
CA LYS A 55 -20.47 -4.23 1.17
C LYS A 55 -19.95 -3.17 0.21
N GLY A 56 -20.43 -3.20 -1.05
CA GLY A 56 -19.99 -2.25 -2.08
C GLY A 56 -20.09 -0.79 -1.67
N SER A 57 -21.12 -0.43 -0.89
CA SER A 57 -21.31 0.92 -0.38
C SER A 57 -20.28 1.35 0.66
N GLU A 58 -19.56 0.41 1.27
CA GLU A 58 -18.57 0.68 2.30
C GLU A 58 -17.17 0.94 1.73
N VAL A 59 -16.95 0.67 0.43
CA VAL A 59 -15.62 0.74 -0.18
C VAL A 59 -15.00 2.14 -0.07
N ASN A 60 -15.81 3.19 -0.09
CA ASN A 60 -15.33 4.57 -0.07
C ASN A 60 -15.33 5.22 1.33
N SER A 61 -15.69 4.48 2.37
CA SER A 61 -15.74 5.00 3.73
C SER A 61 -14.40 4.84 4.44
N GLN A 62 -13.91 5.90 5.11
CA GLN A 62 -12.70 5.82 5.92
C GLN A 62 -12.87 4.93 7.15
N GLU A 63 -14.06 4.93 7.75
CA GLU A 63 -14.35 4.05 8.89
C GLU A 63 -14.24 2.59 8.50
N ALA A 64 -14.55 2.27 7.25
CA ALA A 64 -14.45 0.92 6.73
C ALA A 64 -13.01 0.37 6.77
N PHE A 65 -11.99 1.24 6.65
CA PHE A 65 -10.60 0.79 6.62
C PHE A 65 -10.18 0.04 7.89
N VAL A 66 -10.48 0.58 9.06
CA VAL A 66 -10.17 -0.08 10.34
C VAL A 66 -10.97 -1.37 10.48
N SER A 67 -12.25 -1.33 10.13
CA SER A 67 -13.12 -2.51 10.16
C SER A 67 -12.61 -3.60 9.23
N ILE A 68 -12.14 -3.24 8.04
CA ILE A 68 -11.58 -4.17 7.06
C ILE A 68 -10.33 -4.85 7.61
N LEU A 69 -9.44 -4.10 8.22
CA LEU A 69 -8.23 -4.67 8.84
C LEU A 69 -8.58 -5.71 9.88
N ASP A 70 -9.58 -5.44 10.72
CA ASP A 70 -10.04 -6.40 11.73
C ASP A 70 -10.64 -7.65 11.09
N LYS A 71 -11.46 -7.50 10.07
CA LYS A 71 -12.11 -8.62 9.39
C LYS A 71 -11.08 -9.52 8.68
N ILE A 72 -10.10 -8.93 8.01
CA ILE A 72 -9.05 -9.68 7.32
C ILE A 72 -8.16 -10.39 8.34
N LYS A 73 -7.84 -9.74 9.44
CA LYS A 73 -7.08 -10.33 10.55
C LYS A 73 -7.84 -11.52 11.15
N ASP A 74 -9.16 -11.40 11.35
CA ASP A 74 -9.99 -12.46 11.91
C ASP A 74 -10.01 -13.70 11.02
N GLN A 75 -9.75 -13.55 9.73
CA GLN A 75 -9.59 -14.65 8.79
C GLN A 75 -8.16 -15.20 8.71
N ASN A 76 -7.28 -14.74 9.59
CA ASN A 76 -5.86 -15.12 9.61
C ASN A 76 -5.10 -14.79 8.32
N LYS A 77 -5.54 -13.77 7.59
CA LYS A 77 -4.87 -13.32 6.36
C LYS A 77 -3.83 -12.24 6.60
N ILE A 78 -3.93 -11.54 7.72
CA ILE A 78 -2.87 -10.64 8.22
C ILE A 78 -2.64 -10.93 9.70
N ALA A 79 -1.40 -10.73 10.15
CA ALA A 79 -1.03 -10.91 11.55
C ALA A 79 -1.27 -9.62 12.34
N ASN A 80 -1.29 -9.72 13.67
CA ASN A 80 -1.44 -8.56 14.57
C ASN A 80 -0.40 -7.48 14.31
N HIS A 81 0.87 -7.88 14.12
CA HIS A 81 1.95 -6.93 13.88
C HIS A 81 1.79 -6.22 12.52
N GLU A 82 1.26 -6.92 11.52
CA GLU A 82 1.00 -6.33 10.20
C GLU A 82 -0.12 -5.31 10.26
N LYS A 83 -1.21 -5.62 10.95
CA LYS A 83 -2.29 -4.66 11.20
C LYS A 83 -1.77 -3.42 11.91
N ARG A 84 -0.94 -3.60 12.93
CA ARG A 84 -0.34 -2.50 13.68
C ARG A 84 0.54 -1.64 12.79
N ASP A 85 1.35 -2.24 11.93
CA ASP A 85 2.23 -1.53 11.02
C ASP A 85 1.44 -0.73 9.98
N ILE A 86 0.40 -1.32 9.39
CA ILE A 86 -0.48 -0.62 8.44
C ILE A 86 -1.11 0.61 9.13
N THR A 87 -1.61 0.43 10.33
CA THR A 87 -2.22 1.52 11.12
C THR A 87 -1.20 2.62 11.41
N LYS A 88 0.01 2.24 11.75
CA LYS A 88 1.12 3.17 12.01
C LYS A 88 1.44 4.01 10.78
N TYR A 89 1.60 3.39 9.60
CA TYR A 89 1.92 4.12 8.37
C TYR A 89 0.79 5.03 7.93
N HIS A 90 -0.45 4.56 8.08
CA HIS A 90 -1.62 5.40 7.81
C HIS A 90 -1.64 6.65 8.72
N LYS A 91 -1.32 6.46 9.99
CA LYS A 91 -1.26 7.55 10.97
C LYS A 91 -0.16 8.56 10.62
N ILE A 92 1.01 8.09 10.16
CA ILE A 92 2.09 8.97 9.72
C ILE A 92 1.59 9.89 8.60
N LEU A 93 0.85 9.36 7.65
CA LEU A 93 0.29 10.14 6.55
C LEU A 93 -0.69 11.21 7.05
N VAL A 94 -1.55 10.86 8.02
CA VAL A 94 -2.47 11.82 8.63
C VAL A 94 -1.71 12.92 9.36
N GLU A 95 -0.65 12.56 10.08
CA GLU A 95 0.17 13.53 10.82
C GLU A 95 0.85 14.54 9.91
N PHE A 96 1.35 14.11 8.74
CA PHE A 96 2.01 15.06 7.87
C PHE A 96 1.04 16.08 7.25
N HIS A 97 -0.24 15.75 7.12
CA HIS A 97 -1.26 16.70 6.67
C HIS A 97 -1.52 17.80 7.71
N ILE A 98 -1.18 17.55 8.96
CA ILE A 98 -1.42 18.48 10.07
C ILE A 98 -0.17 19.31 10.39
N LYS A 99 1.03 18.73 10.20
CA LYS A 99 2.30 19.36 10.58
C LYS A 99 3.11 19.76 9.35
N ASP A 100 3.32 21.06 9.18
CA ASP A 100 4.01 21.63 8.01
C ASP A 100 5.48 21.18 7.89
N ASN A 101 6.14 20.87 9.00
CA ASN A 101 7.57 20.53 9.03
C ASN A 101 7.84 19.04 9.19
N PHE A 102 6.84 18.21 8.95
CA PHE A 102 6.99 16.78 9.11
C PHE A 102 7.71 16.16 7.90
N MET A 103 8.87 15.55 8.16
CA MET A 103 9.65 14.88 7.12
C MET A 103 9.42 13.37 7.18
N ILE A 104 9.18 12.76 6.01
CA ILE A 104 9.06 11.32 5.88
C ILE A 104 10.38 10.75 5.40
N GLU A 105 10.98 9.89 6.21
CA GLU A 105 12.25 9.26 5.90
C GLU A 105 12.11 8.13 4.88
N ASP A 106 13.17 7.88 4.12
CA ASP A 106 13.21 6.81 3.11
C ASP A 106 12.85 5.45 3.69
N ASN A 107 13.31 5.15 4.91
CA ASN A 107 13.06 3.85 5.53
C ASN A 107 11.58 3.58 5.77
N VAL A 108 10.77 4.61 6.00
CA VAL A 108 9.31 4.46 6.14
C VAL A 108 8.70 3.92 4.85
N ILE A 109 9.12 4.49 3.72
CA ILE A 109 8.67 4.04 2.40
C ILE A 109 9.12 2.60 2.17
N ASP A 110 10.38 2.30 2.42
CA ASP A 110 10.95 0.97 2.20
C ASP A 110 10.24 -0.12 3.01
N GLU A 111 9.98 0.14 4.27
CA GLU A 111 9.28 -0.80 5.15
C GLU A 111 7.84 -1.03 4.70
N TYR A 112 7.15 0.03 4.33
CA TYR A 112 5.76 -0.09 3.88
C TYR A 112 5.67 -0.81 2.52
N VAL A 113 6.64 -0.61 1.65
CA VAL A 113 6.73 -1.34 0.37
C VAL A 113 6.88 -2.84 0.62
N ILE A 114 7.73 -3.24 1.57
CA ILE A 114 7.88 -4.65 1.94
C ILE A 114 6.54 -5.24 2.37
N LEU A 115 5.80 -4.52 3.20
CA LEU A 115 4.48 -4.94 3.65
C LEU A 115 3.49 -5.05 2.49
N ALA A 116 3.49 -4.08 1.56
CA ALA A 116 2.63 -4.12 0.38
C ALA A 116 2.93 -5.34 -0.50
N LYS A 117 4.21 -5.66 -0.69
CA LYS A 117 4.61 -6.87 -1.44
C LYS A 117 4.13 -8.15 -0.77
N ILE A 118 4.23 -8.21 0.56
CA ILE A 118 3.73 -9.36 1.34
C ILE A 118 2.22 -9.51 1.16
N LEU A 119 1.47 -8.42 1.21
CA LEU A 119 0.02 -8.45 1.01
C LEU A 119 -0.35 -8.91 -0.39
N LEU A 120 0.34 -8.42 -1.41
CA LEU A 120 0.12 -8.86 -2.79
C LEU A 120 0.40 -10.36 -2.95
N ALA A 121 1.45 -10.88 -2.32
CA ALA A 121 1.78 -12.30 -2.37
C ALA A 121 0.73 -13.14 -1.64
N ARG A 122 0.32 -12.71 -0.46
CA ARG A 122 -0.59 -13.47 0.41
C ARG A 122 -2.05 -13.41 -0.05
N LEU A 123 -2.53 -12.23 -0.44
CA LEU A 123 -3.94 -12.04 -0.74
C LEU A 123 -4.26 -12.30 -2.22
N TYR A 124 -3.33 -12.07 -3.12
CA TYR A 124 -3.53 -12.19 -4.57
C TYR A 124 -2.62 -13.22 -5.23
N ASP A 125 -1.79 -13.90 -4.44
CA ASP A 125 -0.80 -14.87 -4.92
C ASP A 125 0.17 -14.26 -5.98
N TYR A 126 0.41 -12.96 -5.88
CA TYR A 126 1.36 -12.28 -6.76
C TYR A 126 2.77 -12.36 -6.17
N ARG A 127 3.65 -13.10 -6.86
CA ARG A 127 5.02 -13.34 -6.40
C ARG A 127 6.00 -13.01 -7.52
N ALA A 128 6.69 -11.91 -7.37
CA ALA A 128 7.75 -11.51 -8.30
C ALA A 128 9.09 -11.57 -7.58
N SER A 129 10.14 -11.91 -8.30
CA SER A 129 11.50 -11.92 -7.77
C SER A 129 12.01 -10.50 -7.55
N LYS A 130 13.08 -10.37 -6.78
CA LYS A 130 13.75 -9.08 -6.58
C LYS A 130 14.16 -8.45 -7.91
N ILE A 131 14.69 -9.26 -8.83
CA ILE A 131 15.11 -8.79 -10.15
C ILE A 131 13.91 -8.29 -10.97
N GLU A 132 12.79 -8.98 -10.91
CA GLU A 132 11.56 -8.56 -11.61
C GLU A 132 11.05 -7.24 -11.05
N TRP A 133 11.03 -7.06 -9.72
CA TRP A 133 10.64 -5.79 -9.10
C TRP A 133 11.58 -4.66 -9.54
N GLU A 134 12.88 -4.90 -9.56
CA GLU A 134 13.87 -3.89 -9.96
C GLU A 134 13.67 -3.46 -11.42
N LYS A 135 13.36 -4.41 -12.31
CA LYS A 135 13.06 -4.10 -13.71
C LYS A 135 11.79 -3.24 -13.84
N MET A 136 10.75 -3.58 -13.11
CA MET A 136 9.50 -2.82 -13.14
C MET A 136 9.69 -1.40 -12.61
N ILE A 137 10.45 -1.23 -11.54
CA ILE A 137 10.75 0.08 -10.98
C ILE A 137 11.54 0.92 -11.98
N GLU A 138 12.52 0.34 -12.65
CA GLU A 138 13.32 1.05 -13.64
C GLU A 138 12.49 1.48 -14.84
N GLU A 139 11.55 0.64 -15.27
CA GLU A 139 10.63 0.97 -16.36
C GLU A 139 9.74 2.16 -15.98
N VAL A 140 9.21 2.19 -14.76
CA VAL A 140 8.43 3.32 -14.26
C VAL A 140 9.27 4.60 -14.26
N ARG A 141 10.53 4.53 -13.83
CA ARG A 141 11.43 5.68 -13.84
C ARG A 141 11.66 6.25 -15.23
N ARG A 142 11.74 5.39 -16.25
CA ARG A 142 11.93 5.83 -17.64
C ARG A 142 10.73 6.56 -18.20
N HIS A 143 9.54 6.27 -17.70
CA HIS A 143 8.28 6.84 -18.20
C HIS A 143 7.71 7.93 -17.28
N ALA A 144 8.40 8.20 -16.18
CA ALA A 144 7.95 9.21 -15.22
C ALA A 144 8.39 10.64 -15.63
#